data_a6847b271daf35889ca0e143008ed760
#
_entry.id   a6847b271daf35889ca0e143008ed760
#
_cell.length_a   1.000
_cell.length_b   1.000
_cell.length_c   1.000
_cell.angle_alpha   90.00
_cell.angle_beta   90.00
_cell.angle_gamma   90.00
#
_symmetry.space_group_name_H-M   'P 1'
#
loop_
_entity.id
_entity.type
_entity.pdbx_description
1 polymer ?
#
loop_
_entity_poly.entity_id
_entity_poly.type
_entity_poly.pdbx_seq_one_letter_code
_entity_poly.pdbx_strand_id
1 'polypeptide(L)'
;MAAGNDEESSEILSSLVDTLQLCGSKVKEGSLRQVLEDLETHFSLQDFWLKFGMTFRAVSKEATKLAAMYSKPPIPNPEELQGVLTGFETSIIAMLTVFLSLPASQGKALHKRIQTTVSAIVEGSKILVQSLMKHNDNSNQAINQSAGALWERCDSFHSFPLDNKYAVLDVFKMVSELVKDALSEVEQAQTNNGRENTNSPSQTDGTNEQGWSSHDAQLVAPCVGVVKACRSCLKKVSGAIRTYGKATSHQLVQELDSMEEILQKISPSVDDLVSSLYAPMNHTTVANKGFHTHT
;
A
#
# COMPACT_ATOMS: atom_id res chain seq x y z
N MET A 1 45.65 -8.12 6.04
CA MET A 1 44.68 -9.07 5.45
C MET A 1 43.24 -8.75 5.90
N ALA A 2 42.94 -8.48 7.18
CA ALA A 2 41.57 -8.15 7.61
C ALA A 2 40.99 -6.87 6.95
N ALA A 3 41.74 -5.77 6.92
CA ALA A 3 41.29 -4.50 6.35
C ALA A 3 40.94 -4.56 4.85
N GLY A 4 41.61 -5.40 4.07
CA GLY A 4 41.33 -5.60 2.64
C GLY A 4 40.04 -6.40 2.41
N ASN A 5 39.74 -7.36 3.27
CA ASN A 5 38.50 -8.15 3.18
C ASN A 5 37.25 -7.32 3.54
N ASP A 6 37.39 -6.36 4.47
CA ASP A 6 36.26 -5.49 4.85
C ASP A 6 35.93 -4.48 3.73
N GLU A 7 36.94 -3.95 3.02
CA GLU A 7 36.76 -3.05 1.91
C GLU A 7 36.10 -3.77 0.72
N GLU A 8 36.58 -4.96 0.35
CA GLU A 8 36.01 -5.80 -0.71
C GLU A 8 34.55 -6.21 -0.39
N SER A 9 34.25 -6.62 0.84
CA SER A 9 32.89 -6.93 1.26
C SER A 9 31.96 -5.73 1.16
N SER A 10 32.45 -4.53 1.49
CA SER A 10 31.68 -3.28 1.40
C SER A 10 31.38 -2.92 -0.05
N GLU A 11 32.31 -3.11 -0.98
CA GLU A 11 32.10 -2.87 -2.41
C GLU A 11 31.04 -3.82 -2.99
N ILE A 12 31.10 -5.11 -2.64
CA ILE A 12 30.12 -6.10 -3.11
C ILE A 12 28.71 -5.75 -2.61
N LEU A 13 28.56 -5.40 -1.34
CA LEU A 13 27.27 -4.96 -0.77
C LEU A 13 26.75 -3.68 -1.43
N SER A 14 27.63 -2.70 -1.69
CA SER A 14 27.26 -1.45 -2.37
C SER A 14 26.76 -1.71 -3.78
N SER A 15 27.42 -2.57 -4.54
CA SER A 15 26.98 -2.97 -5.89
C SER A 15 25.57 -3.58 -5.88
N LEU A 16 25.27 -4.40 -4.87
CA LEU A 16 23.92 -4.97 -4.75
C LEU A 16 22.88 -3.90 -4.39
N VAL A 17 23.21 -2.92 -3.55
CA VAL A 17 22.30 -1.79 -3.26
C VAL A 17 21.94 -1.04 -4.53
N ASP A 18 22.92 -0.77 -5.40
CA ASP A 18 22.70 -0.09 -6.67
C ASP A 18 21.81 -0.91 -7.61
N THR A 19 22.03 -2.22 -7.69
CA THR A 19 21.17 -3.15 -8.44
C THR A 19 19.73 -3.12 -7.89
N LEU A 20 19.55 -3.19 -6.57
CA LEU A 20 18.23 -3.12 -5.94
C LEU A 20 17.52 -1.78 -6.17
N GLN A 21 18.27 -0.69 -6.22
CA GLN A 21 17.73 0.63 -6.55
C GLN A 21 17.24 0.68 -8.00
N LEU A 22 18.00 0.12 -8.93
CA LEU A 22 17.58 -0.02 -10.33
C LEU A 22 16.34 -0.90 -10.46
N CYS A 23 16.29 -2.03 -9.75
CA CYS A 23 15.12 -2.90 -9.67
C CYS A 23 13.88 -2.12 -9.18
N GLY A 24 14.01 -1.32 -8.11
CA GLY A 24 12.93 -0.49 -7.59
C GLY A 24 12.42 0.54 -8.60
N SER A 25 13.30 1.16 -9.38
CA SER A 25 12.94 2.07 -10.48
C SER A 25 12.15 1.35 -11.56
N LYS A 26 12.61 0.17 -11.97
CA LYS A 26 11.93 -0.65 -12.99
C LYS A 26 10.54 -1.11 -12.57
N VAL A 27 10.35 -1.46 -11.30
CA VAL A 27 9.02 -1.77 -10.76
C VAL A 27 8.08 -0.56 -10.88
N LYS A 28 8.56 0.65 -10.56
CA LYS A 28 7.75 1.88 -10.63
C LYS A 28 7.41 2.27 -12.06
N GLU A 29 8.36 2.14 -12.97
CA GLU A 29 8.15 2.48 -14.38
C GLU A 29 7.12 1.55 -15.05
N GLY A 30 6.99 0.31 -14.59
CA GLY A 30 6.11 -0.70 -15.19
C GLY A 30 6.43 -1.00 -16.67
N SER A 31 7.61 -0.65 -17.13
CA SER A 31 7.95 -0.35 -18.53
C SER A 31 8.27 -1.54 -19.42
N LEU A 32 8.06 -2.78 -19.01
CA LEU A 32 8.09 -3.94 -19.90
C LEU A 32 6.73 -4.25 -20.55
N ARG A 33 5.74 -3.37 -20.33
CA ARG A 33 4.35 -3.56 -20.79
C ARG A 33 4.19 -3.66 -22.31
N GLN A 34 5.09 -3.11 -23.10
CA GLN A 34 4.93 -3.02 -24.56
C GLN A 34 5.58 -4.15 -25.36
N VAL A 35 6.45 -4.97 -24.77
CA VAL A 35 7.20 -5.98 -25.51
C VAL A 35 6.47 -7.33 -25.58
N LEU A 36 5.35 -7.50 -24.86
CA LEU A 36 4.77 -8.82 -24.61
C LEU A 36 3.32 -8.99 -25.06
N GLU A 37 2.83 -8.21 -26.04
CA GLU A 37 1.50 -8.43 -26.66
C GLU A 37 1.37 -9.86 -27.24
N ASP A 38 2.48 -10.45 -27.69
CA ASP A 38 2.52 -11.82 -28.19
C ASP A 38 2.39 -12.91 -27.11
N LEU A 39 2.59 -12.57 -25.82
CA LEU A 39 2.47 -13.50 -24.69
C LEU A 39 1.05 -13.63 -24.14
N GLU A 40 0.13 -12.74 -24.51
CA GLU A 40 -1.25 -12.78 -24.01
C GLU A 40 -2.01 -14.04 -24.44
N THR A 41 -1.67 -14.62 -25.59
CA THR A 41 -2.39 -15.77 -26.17
C THR A 41 -2.25 -17.07 -25.37
N HIS A 42 -1.25 -17.18 -24.47
CA HIS A 42 -0.97 -18.37 -23.66
C HIS A 42 -0.81 -18.09 -22.16
N PHE A 43 -1.21 -16.90 -21.68
CA PHE A 43 -1.09 -16.56 -20.27
C PHE A 43 -2.07 -17.34 -19.39
N SER A 44 -1.55 -17.96 -18.33
CA SER A 44 -2.34 -18.61 -17.28
C SER A 44 -2.13 -17.89 -15.96
N LEU A 45 -3.19 -17.29 -15.43
CA LEU A 45 -3.15 -16.62 -14.13
C LEU A 45 -2.83 -17.61 -12.99
N GLN A 46 -3.24 -18.87 -13.11
CA GLN A 46 -2.92 -19.91 -12.14
C GLN A 46 -1.41 -20.22 -12.13
N ASP A 47 -0.80 -20.36 -13.31
CA ASP A 47 0.65 -20.59 -13.42
C ASP A 47 1.46 -19.38 -12.96
N PHE A 48 0.97 -18.18 -13.24
CA PHE A 48 1.54 -16.95 -12.70
C PHE A 48 1.60 -16.98 -11.18
N TRP A 49 0.48 -17.25 -10.50
CA TRP A 49 0.43 -17.30 -9.03
C TRP A 49 1.33 -18.38 -8.45
N LEU A 50 1.40 -19.54 -9.10
CA LEU A 50 2.30 -20.62 -8.68
C LEU A 50 3.79 -20.18 -8.73
N LYS A 51 4.22 -19.65 -9.88
CA LYS A 51 5.59 -19.15 -10.09
C LYS A 51 5.89 -17.99 -9.14
N PHE A 52 4.97 -17.05 -9.02
CA PHE A 52 5.15 -15.87 -8.19
C PHE A 52 5.31 -16.25 -6.70
N GLY A 53 4.50 -17.17 -6.18
CA GLY A 53 4.65 -17.69 -4.83
C GLY A 53 5.98 -18.43 -4.58
N MET A 54 6.54 -19.08 -5.62
CA MET A 54 7.88 -19.67 -5.52
C MET A 54 8.97 -18.61 -5.36
N THR A 55 8.86 -17.47 -6.06
CA THR A 55 9.86 -16.40 -5.96
C THR A 55 9.82 -15.71 -4.59
N PHE A 56 8.65 -15.50 -3.99
CA PHE A 56 8.51 -14.96 -2.62
C PHE A 56 9.21 -15.85 -1.60
N ARG A 57 9.00 -17.17 -1.70
CA ARG A 57 9.70 -18.13 -0.84
C ARG A 57 11.21 -18.14 -1.06
N ALA A 58 11.65 -17.97 -2.31
CA ALA A 58 13.08 -17.89 -2.62
C ALA A 58 13.71 -16.64 -1.98
N VAL A 59 13.11 -15.46 -2.14
CA VAL A 59 13.59 -14.21 -1.53
C VAL A 59 13.66 -14.35 0.01
N SER A 60 12.61 -14.87 0.64
CA SER A 60 12.57 -15.11 2.09
C SER A 60 13.70 -16.05 2.55
N LYS A 61 13.93 -17.14 1.81
CA LYS A 61 14.99 -18.10 2.11
C LYS A 61 16.40 -17.50 1.98
N GLU A 62 16.65 -16.75 0.92
CA GLU A 62 17.96 -16.13 0.71
C GLU A 62 18.22 -14.99 1.72
N ALA A 63 17.19 -14.20 2.07
CA ALA A 63 17.26 -13.22 3.15
C ALA A 63 17.61 -13.88 4.52
N THR A 64 17.05 -15.07 4.77
CA THR A 64 17.37 -15.85 5.98
C THR A 64 18.85 -16.27 6.01
N LYS A 65 19.39 -16.71 4.88
CA LYS A 65 20.82 -17.06 4.79
C LYS A 65 21.71 -15.85 5.09
N LEU A 66 21.40 -14.69 4.48
CA LEU A 66 22.15 -13.45 4.72
C LEU A 66 22.13 -13.05 6.20
N ALA A 67 20.96 -13.02 6.82
CA ALA A 67 20.83 -12.69 8.23
C ALA A 67 21.58 -13.69 9.13
N ALA A 68 21.53 -14.98 8.81
CA ALA A 68 22.22 -16.03 9.56
C ALA A 68 23.74 -15.92 9.48
N MET A 69 24.31 -15.52 8.34
CA MET A 69 25.76 -15.34 8.17
C MET A 69 26.35 -14.27 9.10
N TYR A 70 25.57 -13.24 9.39
CA TYR A 70 25.99 -12.13 10.26
C TYR A 70 25.55 -12.30 11.72
N SER A 71 24.79 -13.35 12.05
CA SER A 71 24.27 -13.55 13.40
C SER A 71 25.32 -14.02 14.40
N LYS A 72 26.41 -14.63 13.93
CA LYS A 72 27.49 -15.19 14.76
C LYS A 72 28.86 -14.97 14.11
N PRO A 73 29.90 -14.63 14.92
CA PRO A 73 31.29 -14.62 14.44
C PRO A 73 31.75 -16.03 14.01
N PRO A 74 32.68 -16.17 13.05
CA PRO A 74 33.34 -15.10 12.31
C PRO A 74 32.47 -14.48 11.24
N ILE A 75 32.72 -13.19 10.91
CA ILE A 75 32.10 -12.52 9.76
C ILE A 75 32.49 -13.26 8.49
N PRO A 76 31.57 -13.44 7.51
CA PRO A 76 31.84 -14.16 6.26
C PRO A 76 32.98 -13.49 5.47
N ASN A 77 33.81 -14.31 4.84
CA ASN A 77 34.79 -13.77 3.92
C ASN A 77 34.12 -13.28 2.61
N PRO A 78 34.78 -12.42 1.80
CA PRO A 78 34.18 -11.84 0.58
C PRO A 78 33.66 -12.88 -0.40
N GLU A 79 34.32 -14.02 -0.56
CA GLU A 79 33.93 -15.08 -1.50
C GLU A 79 32.64 -15.80 -1.04
N GLU A 80 32.53 -16.13 0.25
CA GLU A 80 31.32 -16.70 0.84
C GLU A 80 30.13 -15.71 0.79
N LEU A 81 30.39 -14.43 1.08
CA LEU A 81 29.41 -13.35 0.99
C LEU A 81 28.90 -13.21 -0.43
N GLN A 82 29.79 -13.12 -1.41
CA GLN A 82 29.44 -13.01 -2.84
C GLN A 82 28.52 -14.14 -3.29
N GLY A 83 28.78 -15.38 -2.87
CA GLY A 83 27.94 -16.52 -3.22
C GLY A 83 26.50 -16.39 -2.74
N VAL A 84 26.29 -15.95 -1.50
CA VAL A 84 24.96 -15.77 -0.93
C VAL A 84 24.26 -14.53 -1.49
N LEU A 85 24.98 -13.43 -1.70
CA LEU A 85 24.42 -12.20 -2.32
C LEU A 85 23.96 -12.48 -3.75
N THR A 86 24.72 -13.24 -4.54
CA THR A 86 24.31 -13.66 -5.90
C THR A 86 23.01 -14.47 -5.87
N GLY A 87 22.83 -15.37 -4.90
CA GLY A 87 21.58 -16.10 -4.71
C GLY A 87 20.41 -15.19 -4.36
N PHE A 88 20.63 -14.23 -3.48
CA PHE A 88 19.63 -13.25 -3.07
C PHE A 88 19.23 -12.34 -4.23
N GLU A 89 20.18 -11.75 -4.95
CA GLU A 89 19.97 -10.95 -6.15
C GLU A 89 19.16 -11.71 -7.21
N THR A 90 19.58 -12.94 -7.52
CA THR A 90 18.90 -13.81 -8.48
C THR A 90 17.44 -14.05 -8.09
N SER A 91 17.16 -14.26 -6.80
CA SER A 91 15.80 -14.47 -6.31
C SER A 91 14.90 -13.24 -6.51
N ILE A 92 15.45 -12.03 -6.32
CA ILE A 92 14.74 -10.76 -6.53
C ILE A 92 14.51 -10.53 -8.02
N ILE A 93 15.52 -10.74 -8.87
CA ILE A 93 15.38 -10.62 -10.32
C ILE A 93 14.34 -11.61 -10.85
N ALA A 94 14.31 -12.84 -10.35
CA ALA A 94 13.30 -13.83 -10.70
C ALA A 94 11.88 -13.35 -10.30
N MET A 95 11.72 -12.78 -9.12
CA MET A 95 10.43 -12.19 -8.67
C MET A 95 9.99 -11.06 -9.61
N LEU A 96 10.90 -10.16 -9.99
CA LEU A 96 10.62 -9.08 -10.92
C LEU A 96 10.23 -9.59 -12.30
N THR A 97 10.96 -10.61 -12.80
CA THR A 97 10.67 -11.22 -14.10
C THR A 97 9.26 -11.82 -14.14
N VAL A 98 8.87 -12.53 -13.08
CA VAL A 98 7.50 -13.06 -12.98
C VAL A 98 6.47 -11.91 -12.86
N PHE A 99 6.70 -10.90 -12.03
CA PHE A 99 5.82 -9.73 -11.94
C PHE A 99 5.61 -9.06 -13.30
N LEU A 100 6.69 -8.83 -14.05
CA LEU A 100 6.65 -8.18 -15.36
C LEU A 100 5.97 -9.04 -16.44
N SER A 101 5.82 -10.34 -16.22
CA SER A 101 5.09 -11.24 -17.13
C SER A 101 3.55 -11.16 -16.97
N LEU A 102 3.05 -10.40 -15.98
CA LEU A 102 1.60 -10.23 -15.80
C LEU A 102 1.04 -9.30 -16.88
N PRO A 103 0.14 -9.76 -17.78
CA PRO A 103 -0.41 -8.94 -18.85
C PRO A 103 -1.28 -7.80 -18.32
N ALA A 104 -1.29 -6.67 -19.03
CA ALA A 104 -2.14 -5.52 -18.69
C ALA A 104 -3.64 -5.86 -18.70
N SER A 105 -4.04 -6.83 -19.51
CA SER A 105 -5.41 -7.35 -19.60
C SER A 105 -5.92 -7.99 -18.29
N GLN A 106 -5.03 -8.30 -17.34
CA GLN A 106 -5.43 -8.81 -16.01
C GLN A 106 -5.96 -7.72 -15.06
N GLY A 107 -5.88 -6.46 -15.42
CA GLY A 107 -6.50 -5.32 -14.75
C GLY A 107 -5.56 -4.45 -13.92
N LYS A 108 -5.90 -3.16 -13.86
CA LYS A 108 -5.08 -2.12 -13.21
C LYS A 108 -5.01 -2.29 -11.70
N ALA A 109 -6.13 -2.63 -11.06
CA ALA A 109 -6.19 -2.79 -9.60
C ALA A 109 -5.31 -3.95 -9.13
N LEU A 110 -5.34 -5.09 -9.85
CA LEU A 110 -4.48 -6.23 -9.57
C LEU A 110 -3.00 -5.88 -9.75
N HIS A 111 -2.66 -5.25 -10.88
CA HIS A 111 -1.30 -4.79 -11.15
C HIS A 111 -0.76 -3.87 -10.06
N LYS A 112 -1.55 -2.86 -9.66
CA LYS A 112 -1.17 -1.89 -8.63
C LYS A 112 -0.94 -2.56 -7.28
N ARG A 113 -1.79 -3.52 -6.91
CA ARG A 113 -1.66 -4.28 -5.67
C ARG A 113 -0.35 -5.09 -5.64
N ILE A 114 -0.06 -5.79 -6.72
CA ILE A 114 1.18 -6.59 -6.86
C ILE A 114 2.40 -5.66 -6.90
N GLN A 115 2.38 -4.60 -7.71
CA GLN A 115 3.44 -3.61 -7.82
C GLN A 115 3.83 -3.01 -6.46
N THR A 116 2.84 -2.64 -5.66
CA THR A 116 3.06 -2.09 -4.31
C THR A 116 3.81 -3.08 -3.42
N THR A 117 3.42 -4.36 -3.45
CA THR A 117 4.08 -5.38 -2.62
C THR A 117 5.48 -5.70 -3.12
N VAL A 118 5.67 -5.85 -4.43
CA VAL A 118 7.00 -6.07 -5.03
C VAL A 118 7.94 -4.90 -4.71
N SER A 119 7.46 -3.65 -4.84
CA SER A 119 8.22 -2.45 -4.45
C SER A 119 8.63 -2.49 -2.97
N ALA A 120 7.72 -2.90 -2.09
CA ALA A 120 8.00 -3.00 -0.66
C ALA A 120 9.03 -4.11 -0.35
N ILE A 121 9.01 -5.23 -1.08
CA ILE A 121 10.01 -6.31 -0.94
C ILE A 121 11.38 -5.83 -1.42
N VAL A 122 11.47 -5.19 -2.59
CA VAL A 122 12.73 -4.63 -3.11
C VAL A 122 13.33 -3.60 -2.15
N GLU A 123 12.50 -2.69 -1.63
CA GLU A 123 12.95 -1.70 -0.64
C GLU A 123 13.38 -2.37 0.68
N GLY A 124 12.64 -3.36 1.18
CA GLY A 124 13.01 -4.15 2.35
C GLY A 124 14.33 -4.91 2.15
N SER A 125 14.56 -5.44 0.94
CA SER A 125 15.81 -6.09 0.55
C SER A 125 16.98 -5.12 0.59
N LYS A 126 16.79 -3.90 0.08
CA LYS A 126 17.79 -2.83 0.13
C LYS A 126 18.13 -2.45 1.58
N ILE A 127 17.12 -2.29 2.43
CA ILE A 127 17.31 -1.99 3.87
C ILE A 127 18.10 -3.10 4.56
N LEU A 128 17.81 -4.37 4.25
CA LEU A 128 18.58 -5.50 4.80
C LEU A 128 20.05 -5.40 4.40
N VAL A 129 20.35 -5.23 3.12
CA VAL A 129 21.74 -5.12 2.63
C VAL A 129 22.46 -3.91 3.26
N GLN A 130 21.79 -2.77 3.38
CA GLN A 130 22.34 -1.59 4.05
C GLN A 130 22.61 -1.82 5.55
N SER A 131 21.82 -2.68 6.20
CA SER A 131 22.06 -3.07 7.60
C SER A 131 23.33 -3.92 7.73
N LEU A 132 23.62 -4.76 6.72
CA LEU A 132 24.87 -5.55 6.68
C LEU A 132 26.10 -4.65 6.48
N MET A 133 26.01 -3.62 5.64
CA MET A 133 27.09 -2.64 5.42
C MET A 133 27.47 -1.87 6.70
N LYS A 134 26.51 -1.65 7.59
CA LYS A 134 26.70 -0.94 8.85
C LYS A 134 27.03 -1.89 10.01
N HIS A 135 27.41 -3.13 9.70
CA HIS A 135 27.67 -4.13 10.71
C HIS A 135 28.78 -3.71 11.67
N ASN A 136 28.46 -3.70 12.95
CA ASN A 136 29.37 -3.55 14.08
C ASN A 136 28.85 -4.44 15.22
N ASP A 137 29.61 -4.61 16.30
CA ASP A 137 29.31 -5.55 17.39
C ASP A 137 27.89 -5.42 18.00
N ASN A 138 27.20 -4.30 17.76
CA ASN A 138 25.83 -4.03 18.25
C ASN A 138 24.75 -4.09 17.16
N SER A 139 25.06 -4.39 15.90
CA SER A 139 24.12 -4.26 14.78
C SER A 139 23.28 -5.51 14.49
N ASN A 140 23.49 -6.63 15.16
CA ASN A 140 22.71 -7.85 14.98
C ASN A 140 21.20 -7.63 15.13
N GLN A 141 20.79 -6.70 16.00
CA GLN A 141 19.37 -6.35 16.17
C GLN A 141 18.80 -5.69 14.92
N ALA A 142 19.51 -4.76 14.29
CA ALA A 142 19.06 -4.07 13.07
C ALA A 142 18.95 -5.05 11.88
N ILE A 143 19.91 -5.99 11.75
CA ILE A 143 19.87 -7.04 10.72
C ILE A 143 18.66 -7.95 10.94
N ASN A 144 18.42 -8.41 12.16
CA ASN A 144 17.28 -9.28 12.48
C ASN A 144 15.94 -8.56 12.28
N GLN A 145 15.84 -7.27 12.61
CA GLN A 145 14.64 -6.48 12.38
C GLN A 145 14.35 -6.29 10.88
N SER A 146 15.38 -5.98 10.09
CA SER A 146 15.21 -5.79 8.62
C SER A 146 14.88 -7.12 7.92
N ALA A 147 15.51 -8.22 8.33
CA ALA A 147 15.19 -9.55 7.85
C ALA A 147 13.75 -9.96 8.24
N GLY A 148 13.35 -9.75 9.49
CA GLY A 148 12.01 -10.02 9.98
C GLY A 148 10.94 -9.24 9.21
N ALA A 149 11.16 -7.95 8.97
CA ALA A 149 10.27 -7.13 8.16
C ALA A 149 10.18 -7.60 6.69
N LEU A 150 11.26 -8.13 6.14
CA LEU A 150 11.26 -8.69 4.79
C LEU A 150 10.50 -10.03 4.75
N TRP A 151 10.66 -10.90 5.75
CA TRP A 151 9.90 -12.14 5.87
C TRP A 151 8.40 -11.87 5.95
N GLU A 152 7.97 -10.92 6.79
CA GLU A 152 6.57 -10.55 6.92
C GLU A 152 5.97 -10.09 5.59
N ARG A 153 6.73 -9.30 4.80
CA ARG A 153 6.31 -8.90 3.45
C ARG A 153 6.20 -10.10 2.51
N CYS A 154 7.11 -11.04 2.56
CA CYS A 154 7.05 -12.26 1.75
C CYS A 154 5.88 -13.15 2.16
N ASP A 155 5.60 -13.28 3.45
CA ASP A 155 4.47 -14.07 3.98
C ASP A 155 3.12 -13.46 3.62
N SER A 156 3.06 -12.14 3.33
CA SER A 156 1.86 -11.48 2.84
C SER A 156 1.36 -12.01 1.49
N PHE A 157 2.13 -12.88 0.81
CA PHE A 157 1.73 -13.52 -0.45
C PHE A 157 0.35 -14.17 -0.36
N HIS A 158 0.00 -14.80 0.76
CA HIS A 158 -1.29 -15.45 0.96
C HIS A 158 -2.49 -14.49 1.01
N SER A 159 -2.24 -13.19 1.14
CA SER A 159 -3.26 -12.14 1.17
C SER A 159 -3.53 -11.49 -0.19
N PHE A 160 -2.85 -11.95 -1.26
CA PHE A 160 -3.10 -11.39 -2.59
C PHE A 160 -4.50 -11.70 -3.10
N PRO A 161 -5.13 -10.73 -3.77
CA PRO A 161 -6.36 -10.98 -4.52
C PRO A 161 -6.11 -11.95 -5.67
N LEU A 162 -6.98 -12.93 -5.85
CA LEU A 162 -6.81 -13.97 -6.87
C LEU A 162 -6.90 -13.43 -8.31
N ASP A 163 -7.67 -12.35 -8.52
CA ASP A 163 -7.89 -11.67 -9.79
C ASP A 163 -8.24 -10.19 -9.59
N ASN A 164 -8.49 -9.47 -10.69
CA ASN A 164 -8.85 -8.04 -10.65
C ASN A 164 -10.16 -7.76 -9.89
N LYS A 165 -11.13 -8.68 -9.91
CA LYS A 165 -12.37 -8.53 -9.14
C LYS A 165 -12.08 -8.44 -7.63
N TYR A 166 -11.26 -9.34 -7.13
CA TYR A 166 -10.89 -9.34 -5.70
C TYR A 166 -10.00 -8.14 -5.36
N ALA A 167 -9.11 -7.71 -6.29
CA ALA A 167 -8.32 -6.50 -6.12
C ALA A 167 -9.21 -5.25 -5.98
N VAL A 168 -10.21 -5.11 -6.81
CA VAL A 168 -11.19 -4.00 -6.73
C VAL A 168 -12.02 -4.08 -5.45
N LEU A 169 -12.42 -5.28 -5.01
CA LEU A 169 -13.12 -5.46 -3.73
C LEU A 169 -12.27 -5.06 -2.52
N ASP A 170 -10.94 -5.27 -2.57
CA ASP A 170 -10.03 -4.80 -1.53
C ASP A 170 -9.97 -3.27 -1.50
N VAL A 171 -10.00 -2.59 -2.68
CA VAL A 171 -10.11 -1.12 -2.76
C VAL A 171 -11.44 -0.64 -2.16
N PHE A 172 -12.56 -1.29 -2.48
CA PHE A 172 -13.87 -0.99 -1.87
C PHE A 172 -13.82 -1.09 -0.35
N LYS A 173 -13.19 -2.13 0.18
CA LYS A 173 -13.03 -2.32 1.62
C LYS A 173 -12.24 -1.18 2.24
N MET A 174 -11.09 -0.85 1.66
CA MET A 174 -10.22 0.24 2.13
C MET A 174 -10.95 1.60 2.13
N VAL A 175 -11.59 1.96 1.01
CA VAL A 175 -12.35 3.22 0.90
C VAL A 175 -13.53 3.24 1.87
N SER A 176 -14.22 2.12 2.06
CA SER A 176 -15.35 2.03 3.01
C SER A 176 -14.92 2.23 4.46
N GLU A 177 -13.74 1.75 4.85
CA GLU A 177 -13.20 2.01 6.20
C GLU A 177 -12.80 3.49 6.35
N LEU A 178 -12.14 4.09 5.36
CA LEU A 178 -11.80 5.53 5.39
C LEU A 178 -13.06 6.40 5.51
N VAL A 179 -14.09 6.13 4.73
CA VAL A 179 -15.39 6.87 4.82
C VAL A 179 -16.07 6.64 6.17
N LYS A 180 -15.96 5.46 6.75
CA LYS A 180 -16.49 5.15 8.09
C LYS A 180 -15.74 5.93 9.18
N ASP A 181 -14.41 6.00 9.08
CA ASP A 181 -13.58 6.71 10.04
C ASP A 181 -13.88 8.21 9.99
N ALA A 182 -13.94 8.81 8.79
CA ALA A 182 -14.34 10.21 8.60
C ALA A 182 -15.74 10.50 9.15
N LEU A 183 -16.72 9.58 8.93
CA LEU A 183 -18.05 9.71 9.50
C LEU A 183 -18.03 9.66 11.03
N SER A 184 -17.28 8.74 11.62
CA SER A 184 -17.18 8.60 13.07
C SER A 184 -16.57 9.83 13.73
N GLU A 185 -15.61 10.47 13.07
CA GLU A 185 -14.96 11.70 13.53
C GLU A 185 -15.96 12.87 13.62
N VAL A 186 -16.78 13.08 12.56
CA VAL A 186 -17.81 14.12 12.57
C VAL A 186 -18.90 13.83 13.60
N GLU A 187 -19.36 12.60 13.74
CA GLU A 187 -20.37 12.20 14.73
C GLU A 187 -19.87 12.41 16.17
N GLN A 188 -18.59 12.16 16.44
CA GLN A 188 -17.97 12.47 17.73
C GLN A 188 -17.90 13.97 17.98
N ALA A 189 -17.51 14.77 16.98
CA ALA A 189 -17.51 16.22 17.08
C ALA A 189 -18.91 16.79 17.35
N GLN A 190 -19.97 16.26 16.71
CA GLN A 190 -21.35 16.61 17.00
C GLN A 190 -21.75 16.33 18.47
N THR A 191 -21.34 15.16 18.97
CA THR A 191 -21.67 14.75 20.35
C THR A 191 -21.00 15.66 21.38
N ASN A 192 -19.75 16.03 21.16
CA ASN A 192 -18.97 16.88 22.03
C ASN A 192 -19.56 18.32 22.05
N ASN A 193 -19.89 18.86 20.87
CA ASN A 193 -20.50 20.20 20.76
C ASN A 193 -21.89 20.27 21.43
N GLY A 194 -22.68 19.18 21.42
CA GLY A 194 -23.96 19.07 22.10
C GLY A 194 -23.84 19.02 23.63
N ARG A 195 -22.72 18.53 24.17
CA ARG A 195 -22.49 18.45 25.62
C ARG A 195 -22.05 19.77 26.24
N GLU A 196 -21.27 20.56 25.52
CA GLU A 196 -20.82 21.89 25.99
C GLU A 196 -21.99 22.89 26.11
N ASN A 197 -22.99 22.80 25.22
CA ASN A 197 -24.17 23.68 25.25
C ASN A 197 -25.17 23.38 26.37
N THR A 198 -25.04 22.25 27.10
CA THR A 198 -25.98 21.88 28.15
C THR A 198 -25.51 22.23 29.56
N ASN A 199 -24.26 22.66 29.77
CA ASN A 199 -23.67 22.76 31.11
C ASN A 199 -23.15 24.13 31.55
N SER A 200 -23.48 25.26 30.88
CA SER A 200 -23.10 26.59 31.44
C SER A 200 -24.04 27.71 31.07
N PRO A 201 -24.81 28.24 32.05
CA PRO A 201 -25.29 29.60 32.02
C PRO A 201 -24.28 30.49 32.75
N SER A 202 -23.15 30.79 32.18
CA SER A 202 -22.21 31.78 32.74
C SER A 202 -21.53 32.53 31.60
N GLN A 203 -22.00 33.78 31.44
CA GLN A 203 -21.29 34.83 30.76
C GLN A 203 -19.85 34.92 31.32
N THR A 204 -18.86 34.61 30.52
CA THR A 204 -17.54 35.23 30.61
C THR A 204 -17.01 35.42 29.20
N ASP A 205 -16.88 36.70 28.88
CA ASP A 205 -16.15 37.26 27.76
C ASP A 205 -14.75 36.67 27.71
N GLY A 206 -14.42 35.95 26.62
CA GLY A 206 -13.06 35.40 26.47
C GLY A 206 -12.98 34.18 25.55
N THR A 207 -12.89 34.40 24.23
CA THR A 207 -12.18 33.57 23.24
C THR A 207 -12.01 32.07 23.54
N ASN A 208 -13.09 31.30 23.46
CA ASN A 208 -13.04 29.88 23.20
C ASN A 208 -13.76 29.58 21.88
N GLU A 209 -13.05 29.87 20.77
CA GLU A 209 -13.51 29.70 19.39
C GLU A 209 -13.31 28.26 18.91
N GLN A 210 -13.80 27.24 19.59
CA GLN A 210 -13.62 25.85 19.15
C GLN A 210 -14.90 25.04 18.94
N GLY A 211 -16.07 25.68 19.01
CA GLY A 211 -17.38 25.04 18.81
C GLY A 211 -18.08 25.49 17.53
N TRP A 212 -18.99 24.67 17.04
CA TRP A 212 -19.90 25.07 15.96
C TRP A 212 -20.95 26.07 16.46
N SER A 213 -21.18 27.11 15.66
CA SER A 213 -22.33 27.99 15.88
C SER A 213 -23.65 27.24 15.61
N SER A 214 -24.79 27.80 16.07
CA SER A 214 -26.10 27.22 15.75
C SER A 214 -26.36 27.11 14.24
N HIS A 215 -25.78 28.00 13.45
CA HIS A 215 -25.90 28.00 12.01
C HIS A 215 -24.99 26.90 11.42
N ASP A 216 -23.79 26.72 11.93
CA ASP A 216 -22.87 25.63 11.49
C ASP A 216 -23.51 24.26 11.75
N ALA A 217 -24.10 24.04 12.91
CA ALA A 217 -24.77 22.81 13.28
C ALA A 217 -25.90 22.42 12.30
N GLN A 218 -26.57 23.39 11.69
CA GLN A 218 -27.60 23.15 10.67
C GLN A 218 -26.98 22.60 9.35
N LEU A 219 -25.74 22.95 9.03
CA LEU A 219 -25.05 22.46 7.83
C LEU A 219 -24.39 21.09 8.05
N VAL A 220 -23.98 20.78 9.26
CA VAL A 220 -23.32 19.50 9.58
C VAL A 220 -24.25 18.30 9.34
N ALA A 221 -25.52 18.40 9.76
CA ALA A 221 -26.46 17.29 9.65
C ALA A 221 -26.69 16.80 8.19
N PRO A 222 -26.96 17.67 7.19
CA PRO A 222 -27.06 17.24 5.80
C PRO A 222 -25.74 16.69 5.25
N CYS A 223 -24.58 17.25 5.61
CA CYS A 223 -23.27 16.74 5.19
C CYS A 223 -23.02 15.32 5.73
N VAL A 224 -23.32 15.06 6.99
CA VAL A 224 -23.31 13.71 7.57
C VAL A 224 -24.25 12.77 6.81
N GLY A 225 -25.42 13.27 6.38
CA GLY A 225 -26.38 12.54 5.55
C GLY A 225 -25.76 12.09 4.22
N VAL A 226 -25.00 12.97 3.54
CA VAL A 226 -24.28 12.66 2.29
C VAL A 226 -23.23 11.58 2.51
N VAL A 227 -22.41 11.68 3.57
CA VAL A 227 -21.37 10.68 3.88
C VAL A 227 -22.01 9.31 4.20
N LYS A 228 -23.14 9.29 4.93
CA LYS A 228 -23.91 8.05 5.19
C LYS A 228 -24.47 7.44 3.91
N ALA A 229 -24.97 8.26 3.00
CA ALA A 229 -25.46 7.79 1.69
C ALA A 229 -24.32 7.21 0.85
N CYS A 230 -23.16 7.88 0.80
CA CYS A 230 -21.96 7.39 0.15
C CYS A 230 -21.55 6.00 0.70
N ARG A 231 -21.43 5.86 2.01
CA ARG A 231 -21.13 4.57 2.66
C ARG A 231 -22.13 3.47 2.30
N SER A 232 -23.43 3.81 2.27
CA SER A 232 -24.48 2.86 1.88
C SER A 232 -24.34 2.43 0.41
N CYS A 233 -24.00 3.36 -0.49
CA CYS A 233 -23.74 3.09 -1.88
C CYS A 233 -22.53 2.16 -2.05
N LEU A 234 -21.41 2.46 -1.42
CA LEU A 234 -20.21 1.61 -1.42
C LEU A 234 -20.51 0.18 -0.99
N LYS A 235 -21.29 0.02 0.09
CA LYS A 235 -21.70 -1.30 0.58
C LYS A 235 -22.56 -2.06 -0.43
N LYS A 236 -23.51 -1.40 -1.09
CA LYS A 236 -24.39 -2.03 -2.08
C LYS A 236 -23.62 -2.42 -3.33
N VAL A 237 -22.77 -1.52 -3.85
CA VAL A 237 -21.98 -1.78 -5.07
C VAL A 237 -20.97 -2.89 -4.83
N SER A 238 -20.24 -2.85 -3.72
CA SER A 238 -19.29 -3.94 -3.38
C SER A 238 -20.00 -5.29 -3.22
N GLY A 239 -21.22 -5.30 -2.66
CA GLY A 239 -22.06 -6.49 -2.57
C GLY A 239 -22.46 -7.03 -3.95
N ALA A 240 -22.84 -6.15 -4.87
CA ALA A 240 -23.18 -6.51 -6.26
C ALA A 240 -21.96 -7.08 -7.01
N ILE A 241 -20.78 -6.44 -6.88
CA ILE A 241 -19.54 -6.95 -7.49
C ILE A 241 -19.17 -8.31 -6.91
N ARG A 242 -19.29 -8.48 -5.60
CA ARG A 242 -19.01 -9.79 -4.95
C ARG A 242 -19.86 -10.90 -5.52
N THR A 243 -21.14 -10.63 -5.72
CA THR A 243 -22.12 -11.63 -6.16
C THR A 243 -22.06 -11.86 -7.67
N TYR A 244 -22.01 -10.81 -8.47
CA TYR A 244 -22.20 -10.86 -9.92
C TYR A 244 -20.96 -10.50 -10.73
N GLY A 245 -19.99 -9.77 -10.15
CA GLY A 245 -18.77 -9.35 -10.84
C GLY A 245 -17.94 -10.54 -11.32
N LYS A 246 -17.33 -10.39 -12.47
CA LYS A 246 -16.42 -11.37 -13.11
C LYS A 246 -15.22 -10.64 -13.69
N ALA A 247 -14.07 -11.31 -13.73
CA ALA A 247 -12.84 -10.82 -14.38
C ALA A 247 -12.40 -11.80 -15.49
N THR A 248 -13.38 -12.36 -16.24
CA THR A 248 -13.13 -13.44 -17.22
C THR A 248 -12.95 -12.94 -18.65
N SER A 249 -13.20 -11.67 -18.92
CA SER A 249 -12.98 -11.06 -20.23
C SER A 249 -12.38 -9.67 -20.09
N HIS A 250 -11.68 -9.21 -21.10
CA HIS A 250 -11.07 -7.87 -21.12
C HIS A 250 -12.08 -6.75 -20.83
N GLN A 251 -13.29 -6.81 -21.43
CA GLN A 251 -14.34 -5.84 -21.17
C GLN A 251 -14.75 -5.78 -19.69
N LEU A 252 -14.99 -6.94 -19.06
CA LEU A 252 -15.38 -7.01 -17.65
C LEU A 252 -14.26 -6.51 -16.72
N VAL A 253 -13.00 -6.76 -17.09
CA VAL A 253 -11.84 -6.21 -16.37
C VAL A 253 -11.79 -4.69 -16.50
N GLN A 254 -12.03 -4.12 -17.67
CA GLN A 254 -12.09 -2.66 -17.87
C GLN A 254 -13.23 -2.00 -17.11
N GLU A 255 -14.40 -2.63 -17.03
CA GLU A 255 -15.52 -2.15 -16.20
C GLU A 255 -15.13 -2.10 -14.71
N LEU A 256 -14.44 -3.13 -14.19
CA LEU A 256 -13.93 -3.15 -12.84
C LEU A 256 -12.85 -2.07 -12.60
N ASP A 257 -11.94 -1.86 -13.56
CA ASP A 257 -10.92 -0.82 -13.50
C ASP A 257 -11.54 0.59 -13.48
N SER A 258 -12.62 0.80 -14.26
CA SER A 258 -13.36 2.07 -14.24
C SER A 258 -14.00 2.35 -12.87
N MET A 259 -14.50 1.31 -12.20
CA MET A 259 -14.99 1.43 -10.82
C MET A 259 -13.87 1.78 -9.82
N GLU A 260 -12.69 1.18 -9.98
CA GLU A 260 -11.52 1.49 -9.14
C GLU A 260 -11.09 2.95 -9.29
N GLU A 261 -11.10 3.49 -10.52
CA GLU A 261 -10.79 4.90 -10.78
C GLU A 261 -11.78 5.87 -10.10
N ILE A 262 -13.07 5.50 -10.03
CA ILE A 262 -14.08 6.27 -9.28
C ILE A 262 -13.82 6.17 -7.78
N LEU A 263 -13.54 4.97 -7.26
CA LEU A 263 -13.29 4.75 -5.85
C LEU A 263 -12.13 5.59 -5.30
N GLN A 264 -11.07 5.76 -6.11
CA GLN A 264 -9.91 6.57 -5.71
C GLN A 264 -10.26 8.05 -5.48
N LYS A 265 -11.36 8.55 -6.04
CA LYS A 265 -11.83 9.93 -5.87
C LYS A 265 -12.74 10.09 -4.66
N ILE A 266 -13.38 9.01 -4.19
CA ILE A 266 -14.38 9.08 -3.12
C ILE A 266 -13.76 9.48 -1.79
N SER A 267 -12.68 8.81 -1.34
CA SER A 267 -12.06 9.12 -0.06
C SER A 267 -11.58 10.57 0.02
N PRO A 268 -10.79 11.09 -0.95
CA PRO A 268 -10.39 12.51 -0.93
C PRO A 268 -11.57 13.47 -0.93
N SER A 269 -12.65 13.15 -1.65
CA SER A 269 -13.85 14.01 -1.68
C SER A 269 -14.59 14.02 -0.33
N VAL A 270 -14.66 12.86 0.33
CA VAL A 270 -15.25 12.77 1.69
C VAL A 270 -14.37 13.48 2.71
N ASP A 271 -13.06 13.27 2.67
CA ASP A 271 -12.10 13.93 3.56
C ASP A 271 -12.14 15.46 3.40
N ASP A 272 -12.23 15.93 2.17
CA ASP A 272 -12.38 17.34 1.82
C ASP A 272 -13.69 17.93 2.37
N LEU A 273 -14.81 17.20 2.25
CA LEU A 273 -16.08 17.62 2.82
C LEU A 273 -16.00 17.67 4.35
N VAL A 274 -15.53 16.61 4.98
CA VAL A 274 -15.40 16.49 6.44
C VAL A 274 -14.46 17.57 6.99
N SER A 275 -13.30 17.78 6.34
CA SER A 275 -12.36 18.83 6.75
C SER A 275 -12.95 20.23 6.68
N SER A 276 -13.89 20.49 5.76
CA SER A 276 -14.58 21.79 5.66
C SER A 276 -15.60 22.03 6.78
N LEU A 277 -15.95 21.00 7.55
CA LEU A 277 -16.89 21.10 8.69
C LEU A 277 -16.19 21.48 10.00
N TYR A 278 -14.86 21.54 10.07
CA TYR A 278 -14.16 22.00 11.27
C TYR A 278 -14.30 23.51 11.46
N ALA A 279 -14.39 23.93 12.71
CA ALA A 279 -14.46 25.36 13.07
C ALA A 279 -13.10 26.07 12.87
N PRO A 280 -13.06 27.32 12.39
CA PRO A 280 -14.20 28.12 11.94
C PRO A 280 -14.70 27.70 10.54
N MET A 281 -16.02 27.40 10.44
CA MET A 281 -16.60 26.86 9.23
C MET A 281 -16.79 27.93 8.14
N ASN A 282 -16.32 27.64 6.93
CA ASN A 282 -16.61 28.45 5.74
C ASN A 282 -17.79 27.86 4.97
N HIS A 283 -18.97 28.44 5.12
CA HIS A 283 -20.21 27.93 4.55
C HIS A 283 -20.20 27.82 3.03
N THR A 284 -19.53 28.75 2.33
CA THR A 284 -19.39 28.71 0.88
C THR A 284 -18.55 27.51 0.44
N THR A 285 -17.47 27.22 1.19
CA THR A 285 -16.61 26.06 0.94
C THR A 285 -17.35 24.75 1.16
N VAL A 286 -18.12 24.65 2.24
CA VAL A 286 -18.95 23.48 2.56
C VAL A 286 -19.98 23.23 1.46
N ALA A 287 -20.70 24.27 1.03
CA ALA A 287 -21.68 24.17 -0.06
C ALA A 287 -21.03 23.67 -1.36
N ASN A 288 -19.91 24.26 -1.77
CA ASN A 288 -19.21 23.88 -2.99
C ASN A 288 -18.73 22.41 -2.94
N LYS A 289 -18.14 21.97 -1.82
CA LYS A 289 -17.68 20.60 -1.66
C LYS A 289 -18.80 19.58 -1.58
N GLY A 290 -19.94 19.93 -0.96
CA GLY A 290 -21.13 19.10 -0.94
C GLY A 290 -21.76 18.89 -2.32
N PHE A 291 -21.65 19.86 -3.23
CA PHE A 291 -22.17 19.75 -4.61
C PHE A 291 -21.23 18.99 -5.55
N HIS A 292 -19.91 19.06 -5.37
CA HIS A 292 -18.93 18.35 -6.22
C HIS A 292 -18.91 16.83 -6.03
N THR A 293 -19.52 16.31 -4.98
CA THR A 293 -19.68 14.85 -4.79
C THR A 293 -20.75 14.23 -5.70
N HIS A 294 -21.45 15.03 -6.52
CA HIS A 294 -22.55 14.59 -7.42
C HIS A 294 -22.22 14.62 -8.90
N THR A 295 -21.02 15.03 -9.32
CA THR A 295 -20.55 14.98 -10.72
C THR A 295 -19.39 14.00 -10.88
#